data_ab35f8906f26e2a2857e41dde55a5884
#
_entry.id   ab35f8906f26e2a2857e41dde55a5884
#
_cell.length_a   1.000
_cell.length_b   1.000
_cell.length_c   1.000
_cell.angle_alpha   90.00
_cell.angle_beta   90.00
_cell.angle_gamma   90.00
#
_symmetry.space_group_name_H-M   'P 1'
#
loop_
_entity.id
_entity.type
_entity.pdbx_description
1 polymer ?
#
loop_
_entity_poly.entity_id
_entity_poly.type
_entity_poly.pdbx_seq_one_letter_code
_entity_poly.pdbx_strand_id
1 'polypeptide(L)'
;MNRKKFIYSGLGSLAIPLLFNNNFLVAREKYTRKIRIGIIGLDSTHALAFTKAIQQGVIKDFENDFTVVAAYPYGSKSIPLSIQRIPKFTAEIESLGVKVYQKIEEVLDNVDAVLLETNDGNLHLEQALQIIKRRKPLFIDKPIANSLEDAIKIFKAASKYNCPIFSTSSLRYLEGISTLDLSKVKGSEVYTPAHTEPSHKDLYWYGIHGVEMLIAIMGADCISVRTIEGIDSSLYIGTWSDGRVATLRGIRKGKDDFGGTVFLEDEIITLGKFQGYNLLLHEILKFFKTKIIPVDPTQTLAICAFIDAATESKEQGGKEILLKDIKKALE
;
A
#
# COMPACT_ATOMS: atom_id res chain seq x y z
N MET A 1 -54.38 -30.10 -39.96
CA MET A 1 -55.86 -30.11 -39.93
C MET A 1 -56.32 -28.85 -39.20
N ASN A 2 -56.96 -27.94 -40.00
CA ASN A 2 -58.12 -27.11 -39.70
C ASN A 2 -58.09 -26.15 -38.52
N ARG A 3 -58.08 -24.82 -38.85
CA ARG A 3 -59.20 -23.91 -39.19
C ARG A 3 -59.97 -23.52 -37.93
N LYS A 4 -60.30 -22.27 -37.65
CA LYS A 4 -60.88 -21.09 -38.35
C LYS A 4 -60.92 -19.93 -37.33
N LYS A 5 -60.56 -18.70 -37.68
CA LYS A 5 -61.46 -17.60 -38.12
C LYS A 5 -62.56 -17.21 -37.14
N PHE A 6 -62.63 -15.94 -36.70
CA PHE A 6 -63.61 -14.91 -37.18
C PHE A 6 -63.68 -13.75 -36.18
N ILE A 7 -63.61 -12.57 -36.51
CA ILE A 7 -64.21 -11.43 -37.17
C ILE A 7 -64.47 -10.28 -36.18
N TYR A 8 -64.02 -9.11 -36.58
CA TYR A 8 -64.45 -7.73 -36.58
C TYR A 8 -65.65 -7.24 -35.71
N SER A 9 -65.40 -6.10 -35.08
CA SER A 9 -66.08 -4.77 -35.28
C SER A 9 -65.90 -3.95 -33.99
N GLY A 10 -65.59 -2.70 -33.90
CA GLY A 10 -65.69 -1.58 -34.79
C GLY A 10 -65.57 -0.30 -33.97
N LEU A 11 -64.93 0.71 -34.52
CA LEU A 11 -65.17 2.14 -34.35
C LEU A 11 -65.13 2.80 -32.96
N GLY A 12 -64.12 3.71 -32.81
CA GLY A 12 -64.13 4.74 -31.79
C GLY A 12 -62.85 5.57 -31.83
N SER A 13 -62.69 6.41 -32.87
CA SER A 13 -61.60 7.38 -32.94
C SER A 13 -61.77 8.47 -31.88
N LEU A 14 -60.90 8.51 -30.88
CA LEU A 14 -60.66 9.69 -30.07
C LEU A 14 -59.15 9.94 -30.10
N ALA A 15 -58.76 10.88 -30.95
CA ALA A 15 -57.41 11.43 -31.00
C ALA A 15 -57.20 12.29 -29.75
N ILE A 16 -56.41 11.77 -28.83
CA ILE A 16 -55.83 12.57 -27.73
C ILE A 16 -54.44 13.04 -28.21
N PRO A 17 -54.15 14.36 -28.25
CA PRO A 17 -52.84 14.82 -28.57
C PRO A 17 -51.89 14.44 -27.41
N LEU A 18 -51.01 13.49 -27.68
CA LEU A 18 -49.84 13.23 -26.84
C LEU A 18 -48.92 14.46 -26.90
N LEU A 19 -49.09 15.33 -25.91
CA LEU A 19 -48.09 16.31 -25.56
C LEU A 19 -46.82 15.53 -25.16
N PHE A 20 -45.87 15.41 -26.09
CA PHE A 20 -44.50 15.00 -25.79
C PHE A 20 -43.91 16.06 -24.87
N ASN A 21 -44.02 15.84 -23.57
CA ASN A 21 -43.19 16.51 -22.59
C ASN A 21 -41.78 15.98 -22.80
N ASN A 22 -41.02 16.67 -23.63
CA ASN A 22 -39.55 16.52 -23.69
C ASN A 22 -38.94 17.01 -22.38
N ASN A 23 -39.15 16.25 -21.32
CA ASN A 23 -38.26 16.33 -20.19
C ASN A 23 -36.95 15.70 -20.63
N PHE A 24 -36.12 16.52 -21.26
CA PHE A 24 -34.68 16.29 -21.25
C PHE A 24 -34.27 16.14 -19.80
N LEU A 25 -34.12 14.90 -19.37
CA LEU A 25 -33.33 14.57 -18.19
C LEU A 25 -31.89 15.01 -18.53
N VAL A 26 -31.63 16.30 -18.33
CA VAL A 26 -30.28 16.78 -18.11
C VAL A 26 -29.80 15.99 -16.92
N ALA A 27 -29.01 14.95 -17.19
CA ALA A 27 -28.24 14.27 -16.16
C ALA A 27 -27.42 15.38 -15.51
N ARG A 28 -27.91 15.85 -14.36
CA ARG A 28 -27.20 16.77 -13.50
C ARG A 28 -25.95 16.00 -13.12
N GLU A 29 -24.81 16.28 -13.80
CA GLU A 29 -23.51 15.83 -13.32
C GLU A 29 -23.49 16.18 -11.84
N LYS A 30 -23.58 15.16 -10.99
CA LYS A 30 -23.31 15.31 -9.59
C LYS A 30 -21.84 15.75 -9.53
N TYR A 31 -21.62 17.05 -9.38
CA TYR A 31 -20.33 17.56 -8.94
C TYR A 31 -20.03 16.90 -7.61
N THR A 32 -19.40 15.73 -7.67
CA THR A 32 -18.94 15.05 -6.48
C THR A 32 -17.75 15.84 -6.01
N ARG A 33 -17.87 16.42 -4.81
CA ARG A 33 -16.77 17.13 -4.18
C ARG A 33 -15.52 16.22 -4.17
N LYS A 34 -14.37 16.77 -4.59
CA LYS A 34 -13.10 16.07 -4.50
C LYS A 34 -12.82 15.57 -3.08
N ILE A 35 -12.30 14.36 -2.97
CA ILE A 35 -11.81 13.81 -1.69
C ILE A 35 -10.54 14.58 -1.32
N ARG A 36 -10.57 15.21 -0.15
CA ARG A 36 -9.45 15.98 0.38
C ARG A 36 -8.48 15.05 1.11
N ILE A 37 -7.23 15.06 0.69
CA ILE A 37 -6.16 14.25 1.27
C ILE A 37 -5.28 15.12 2.16
N GLY A 38 -4.94 14.59 3.35
CA GLY A 38 -3.91 15.12 4.22
C GLY A 38 -2.65 14.28 4.20
N ILE A 39 -1.51 14.91 4.40
CA ILE A 39 -0.21 14.24 4.52
C ILE A 39 0.35 14.47 5.92
N ILE A 40 0.77 13.40 6.56
CA ILE A 40 1.52 13.42 7.81
C ILE A 40 2.93 12.90 7.54
N GLY A 41 3.93 13.73 7.81
CA GLY A 41 5.33 13.43 7.49
C GLY A 41 5.75 14.00 6.12
N LEU A 42 6.78 14.86 6.14
CA LEU A 42 7.37 15.46 4.94
C LEU A 42 8.87 15.15 4.83
N ASP A 43 9.27 13.93 5.19
CA ASP A 43 10.64 13.44 5.12
C ASP A 43 10.85 12.24 4.18
N SER A 44 9.75 11.72 3.61
CA SER A 44 9.75 10.74 2.53
C SER A 44 9.62 11.42 1.15
N THR A 45 10.30 10.88 0.13
CA THR A 45 10.12 11.33 -1.25
C THR A 45 8.71 11.02 -1.79
N HIS A 46 8.00 10.06 -1.19
CA HIS A 46 6.63 9.71 -1.55
C HIS A 46 5.67 10.88 -1.29
N ALA A 47 5.82 11.60 -0.18
CA ALA A 47 4.99 12.77 0.14
C ALA A 47 4.95 13.79 -1.02
N LEU A 48 6.11 14.11 -1.61
CA LEU A 48 6.18 14.99 -2.76
C LEU A 48 5.68 14.35 -4.06
N ALA A 49 6.10 13.11 -4.32
CA ALA A 49 5.75 12.41 -5.55
C ALA A 49 4.23 12.21 -5.65
N PHE A 50 3.59 11.77 -4.58
CA PHE A 50 2.14 11.59 -4.54
C PHE A 50 1.39 12.91 -4.64
N THR A 51 1.83 13.96 -3.93
CA THR A 51 1.21 15.27 -4.04
C THR A 51 1.24 15.78 -5.48
N LYS A 52 2.40 15.77 -6.12
CA LYS A 52 2.54 16.20 -7.51
C LYS A 52 1.65 15.40 -8.45
N ALA A 53 1.67 14.07 -8.34
CA ALA A 53 0.89 13.19 -9.21
C ALA A 53 -0.62 13.41 -9.04
N ILE A 54 -1.11 13.63 -7.81
CA ILE A 54 -2.52 13.92 -7.53
C ILE A 54 -2.92 15.29 -8.07
N GLN A 55 -2.14 16.35 -7.78
CA GLN A 55 -2.46 17.71 -8.22
C GLN A 55 -2.40 17.86 -9.75
N GLN A 56 -1.57 17.08 -10.42
CA GLN A 56 -1.43 17.08 -11.88
C GLN A 56 -2.37 16.10 -12.59
N GLY A 57 -3.17 15.32 -11.85
CA GLY A 57 -4.08 14.34 -12.45
C GLY A 57 -3.36 13.23 -13.24
N VAL A 58 -2.20 12.77 -12.77
CA VAL A 58 -1.38 11.76 -13.46
C VAL A 58 -2.11 10.42 -13.52
N ILE A 59 -2.86 10.05 -12.49
CA ILE A 59 -3.66 8.83 -12.46
C ILE A 59 -5.01 9.10 -13.13
N LYS A 60 -5.12 8.76 -14.41
CA LYS A 60 -6.26 9.13 -15.26
C LYS A 60 -7.62 8.65 -14.77
N ASP A 61 -7.68 7.49 -14.16
CA ASP A 61 -8.94 6.94 -13.59
C ASP A 61 -9.51 7.80 -12.46
N PHE A 62 -8.69 8.69 -11.88
CA PHE A 62 -9.00 9.52 -10.71
C PHE A 62 -8.61 10.99 -10.89
N GLU A 63 -8.40 11.46 -12.11
CA GLU A 63 -7.84 12.79 -12.42
C GLU A 63 -8.50 13.95 -11.67
N ASN A 64 -9.82 13.87 -11.46
CA ASN A 64 -10.61 14.94 -10.85
C ASN A 64 -11.21 14.58 -9.47
N ASP A 65 -10.93 13.40 -8.95
CA ASP A 65 -11.58 12.88 -7.75
C ASP A 65 -10.90 13.33 -6.45
N PHE A 66 -9.63 13.73 -6.51
CA PHE A 66 -8.80 13.96 -5.34
C PHE A 66 -8.07 15.29 -5.37
N THR A 67 -7.70 15.78 -4.20
CA THR A 67 -6.81 16.93 -4.03
C THR A 67 -6.09 16.82 -2.69
N VAL A 68 -4.80 17.11 -2.65
CA VAL A 68 -4.03 17.27 -1.41
C VAL A 68 -4.21 18.69 -0.92
N VAL A 69 -4.71 18.87 0.31
CA VAL A 69 -5.09 20.20 0.84
C VAL A 69 -4.38 20.58 2.13
N ALA A 70 -3.85 19.62 2.86
CA ALA A 70 -3.27 19.82 4.18
C ALA A 70 -2.05 18.95 4.41
N ALA A 71 -1.04 19.44 5.11
CA ALA A 71 0.12 18.66 5.50
C ALA A 71 0.59 19.02 6.91
N TYR A 72 1.21 18.05 7.59
CA TYR A 72 1.95 18.26 8.83
C TYR A 72 3.39 17.80 8.62
N PRO A 73 4.40 18.68 8.79
CA PRO A 73 5.78 18.43 8.36
C PRO A 73 6.57 17.56 9.34
N TYR A 74 5.89 16.85 10.23
CA TYR A 74 6.56 16.00 11.21
C TYR A 74 7.33 14.87 10.52
N GLY A 75 8.50 14.53 11.09
CA GLY A 75 9.33 13.42 10.69
C GLY A 75 10.34 13.08 11.78
N SER A 76 11.28 12.18 11.49
CA SER A 76 12.29 11.78 12.46
C SER A 76 13.20 12.97 12.85
N LYS A 77 13.46 13.09 14.15
CA LYS A 77 14.41 14.04 14.71
C LYS A 77 15.82 13.44 14.87
N SER A 78 15.96 12.16 14.68
CA SER A 78 17.21 11.40 14.85
C SER A 78 17.84 10.95 13.54
N ILE A 79 17.05 10.80 12.48
CA ILE A 79 17.53 10.36 11.17
C ILE A 79 18.01 11.59 10.38
N PRO A 80 19.34 11.70 10.07
CA PRO A 80 19.92 12.87 9.41
C PRO A 80 19.22 13.24 8.09
N LEU A 81 18.86 12.21 7.30
CA LEU A 81 18.16 12.39 6.03
C LEU A 81 16.80 13.05 6.20
N SER A 82 16.04 12.66 7.23
CA SER A 82 14.74 13.25 7.56
C SER A 82 14.89 14.70 7.97
N ILE A 83 15.83 15.00 8.87
CA ILE A 83 16.11 16.36 9.33
C ILE A 83 16.43 17.30 8.15
N GLN A 84 17.22 16.82 7.19
CA GLN A 84 17.61 17.59 6.00
C GLN A 84 16.43 17.82 5.04
N ARG A 85 15.55 16.82 4.89
CA ARG A 85 14.45 16.86 3.91
C ARG A 85 13.28 17.72 4.36
N ILE A 86 12.92 17.71 5.63
CA ILE A 86 11.72 18.37 6.15
C ILE A 86 11.61 19.84 5.74
N PRO A 87 12.61 20.72 5.93
CA PRO A 87 12.47 22.12 5.52
C PRO A 87 12.26 22.30 4.02
N LYS A 88 13.02 21.56 3.22
CA LYS A 88 12.95 21.61 1.76
C LYS A 88 11.59 21.11 1.26
N PHE A 89 11.15 19.96 1.75
CA PHE A 89 9.89 19.35 1.30
C PHE A 89 8.68 20.13 1.78
N THR A 90 8.75 20.76 2.96
CA THR A 90 7.72 21.66 3.45
C THR A 90 7.52 22.85 2.49
N ALA A 91 8.59 23.55 2.12
CA ALA A 91 8.52 24.64 1.17
C ALA A 91 7.98 24.22 -0.20
N GLU A 92 8.36 23.02 -0.66
CA GLU A 92 7.90 22.49 -1.94
C GLU A 92 6.40 22.13 -1.89
N ILE A 93 5.92 21.51 -0.82
CA ILE A 93 4.51 21.19 -0.59
C ILE A 93 3.66 22.48 -0.54
N GLU A 94 4.12 23.53 0.16
CA GLU A 94 3.45 24.84 0.19
C GLU A 94 3.36 25.46 -1.20
N SER A 95 4.42 25.35 -2.02
CA SER A 95 4.41 25.83 -3.41
C SER A 95 3.40 25.14 -4.32
N LEU A 96 2.97 23.91 -3.96
CA LEU A 96 1.90 23.17 -4.62
C LEU A 96 0.50 23.55 -4.14
N GLY A 97 0.36 24.58 -3.28
CA GLY A 97 -0.92 25.07 -2.76
C GLY A 97 -1.46 24.28 -1.58
N VAL A 98 -0.65 23.41 -0.95
CA VAL A 98 -1.05 22.63 0.22
C VAL A 98 -0.78 23.44 1.49
N LYS A 99 -1.78 23.54 2.37
CA LYS A 99 -1.64 24.24 3.64
C LYS A 99 -0.88 23.41 4.65
N VAL A 100 0.21 23.94 5.21
CA VAL A 100 0.99 23.29 6.25
C VAL A 100 0.48 23.72 7.62
N TYR A 101 0.25 22.73 8.49
CA TYR A 101 -0.22 22.91 9.87
C TYR A 101 0.86 22.51 10.86
N GLN A 102 0.68 22.89 12.14
CA GLN A 102 1.64 22.62 13.21
C GLN A 102 1.25 21.40 14.09
N LYS A 103 0.06 20.83 13.86
CA LYS A 103 -0.47 19.67 14.60
C LYS A 103 -1.21 18.72 13.68
N ILE A 104 -1.17 17.44 14.02
CA ILE A 104 -1.90 16.38 13.29
C ILE A 104 -3.41 16.65 13.32
N GLU A 105 -3.96 17.06 14.46
CA GLU A 105 -5.39 17.31 14.63
C GLU A 105 -5.91 18.36 13.65
N GLU A 106 -5.13 19.42 13.42
CA GLU A 106 -5.50 20.48 12.47
C GLU A 106 -5.58 19.95 11.03
N VAL A 107 -4.69 19.03 10.65
CA VAL A 107 -4.79 18.34 9.35
C VAL A 107 -6.06 17.50 9.31
N LEU A 108 -6.32 16.69 10.34
CA LEU A 108 -7.44 15.77 10.39
C LEU A 108 -8.82 16.45 10.34
N ASP A 109 -8.92 17.69 10.85
CA ASP A 109 -10.16 18.47 10.78
C ASP A 109 -10.50 18.94 9.36
N ASN A 110 -9.51 18.98 8.46
CA ASN A 110 -9.64 19.55 7.11
C ASN A 110 -9.67 18.52 5.98
N VAL A 111 -9.52 17.20 6.26
CA VAL A 111 -9.32 16.18 5.25
C VAL A 111 -10.32 15.02 5.36
N ASP A 112 -10.46 14.25 4.30
CA ASP A 112 -11.35 13.10 4.20
C ASP A 112 -10.58 11.77 4.23
N ALA A 113 -9.28 11.77 3.88
CA ALA A 113 -8.37 10.62 3.89
C ALA A 113 -6.94 11.08 4.21
N VAL A 114 -6.07 10.18 4.64
CA VAL A 114 -4.71 10.53 5.09
C VAL A 114 -3.66 9.60 4.47
N LEU A 115 -2.57 10.21 4.01
CA LEU A 115 -1.30 9.58 3.71
C LEU A 115 -0.37 9.80 4.90
N LEU A 116 0.05 8.75 5.58
CA LEU A 116 1.08 8.79 6.61
C LEU A 116 2.41 8.42 5.96
N GLU A 117 3.23 9.44 5.70
CA GLU A 117 4.44 9.36 4.87
C GLU A 117 5.72 9.61 5.68
N THR A 118 5.63 9.61 7.01
CA THR A 118 6.81 9.68 7.88
C THR A 118 7.77 8.55 7.56
N ASN A 119 9.04 8.88 7.33
CA ASN A 119 10.04 7.89 6.91
C ASN A 119 10.49 6.95 8.06
N ASP A 120 10.22 7.34 9.30
CA ASP A 120 10.61 6.62 10.51
C ASP A 120 9.47 5.75 11.05
N GLY A 121 9.57 4.43 10.84
CA GLY A 121 8.58 3.47 11.31
C GLY A 121 8.37 3.43 12.84
N ASN A 122 9.32 3.97 13.63
CA ASN A 122 9.14 4.09 15.08
C ASN A 122 8.07 5.11 15.48
N LEU A 123 7.75 6.05 14.60
CA LEU A 123 6.76 7.10 14.84
C LEU A 123 5.34 6.70 14.38
N HIS A 124 5.24 5.67 13.54
CA HIS A 124 3.97 5.33 12.89
C HIS A 124 2.89 4.89 13.85
N LEU A 125 3.21 4.14 14.91
CA LEU A 125 2.19 3.74 15.90
C LEU A 125 1.52 4.96 16.54
N GLU A 126 2.28 5.91 17.05
CA GLU A 126 1.75 7.12 17.70
C GLU A 126 0.91 7.95 16.72
N GLN A 127 1.43 8.20 15.52
CA GLN A 127 0.76 9.01 14.50
C GLN A 127 -0.50 8.31 13.97
N ALA A 128 -0.43 7.01 13.67
CA ALA A 128 -1.57 6.23 13.17
C ALA A 128 -2.71 6.17 14.18
N LEU A 129 -2.42 6.03 15.49
CA LEU A 129 -3.46 6.01 16.52
C LEU A 129 -4.27 7.31 16.60
N GLN A 130 -3.67 8.47 16.32
CA GLN A 130 -4.38 9.74 16.28
C GLN A 130 -5.34 9.78 15.08
N ILE A 131 -4.89 9.31 13.90
CA ILE A 131 -5.66 9.28 12.65
C ILE A 131 -6.80 8.26 12.75
N ILE A 132 -6.50 7.04 13.24
CA ILE A 132 -7.45 5.93 13.40
C ILE A 132 -8.61 6.32 14.32
N LYS A 133 -8.37 7.01 15.44
CA LYS A 133 -9.42 7.51 16.34
C LYS A 133 -10.39 8.46 15.66
N ARG A 134 -9.95 9.18 14.62
CA ARG A 134 -10.78 10.07 13.77
C ARG A 134 -11.46 9.32 12.63
N ARG A 135 -11.25 7.99 12.50
CA ARG A 135 -11.83 7.11 11.48
C ARG A 135 -11.58 7.59 10.05
N LYS A 136 -10.43 8.24 9.79
CA LYS A 136 -10.05 8.66 8.45
C LYS A 136 -9.41 7.48 7.74
N PRO A 137 -9.85 7.10 6.53
CA PRO A 137 -9.14 6.11 5.72
C PRO A 137 -7.67 6.47 5.63
N LEU A 138 -6.81 5.49 5.89
CA LEU A 138 -5.40 5.75 6.13
C LEU A 138 -4.53 4.80 5.30
N PHE A 139 -3.66 5.37 4.48
CA PHE A 139 -2.50 4.68 3.95
C PHE A 139 -1.30 4.99 4.84
N ILE A 140 -0.54 3.97 5.22
CA ILE A 140 0.71 4.10 5.96
C ILE A 140 1.84 3.65 5.04
N ASP A 141 2.79 4.54 4.76
CA ASP A 141 3.98 4.16 3.99
C ASP A 141 4.78 3.06 4.71
N LYS A 142 5.58 2.34 3.94
CA LYS A 142 6.46 1.31 4.50
C LYS A 142 7.62 1.95 5.32
N PRO A 143 8.03 1.28 6.41
CA PRO A 143 7.37 0.15 7.07
C PRO A 143 6.11 0.61 7.82
N ILE A 144 5.09 -0.23 7.93
CA ILE A 144 3.90 0.09 8.76
C ILE A 144 4.29 0.44 10.19
N ALA A 145 5.34 -0.20 10.72
CA ALA A 145 5.98 0.04 12.00
C ALA A 145 7.38 -0.58 12.00
N ASN A 146 8.19 -0.32 13.04
CA ASN A 146 9.53 -0.90 13.19
C ASN A 146 9.54 -2.20 14.03
N SER A 147 8.39 -2.85 14.18
CA SER A 147 8.24 -4.15 14.82
C SER A 147 6.89 -4.80 14.47
N LEU A 148 6.83 -6.13 14.54
CA LEU A 148 5.56 -6.87 14.42
C LEU A 148 4.57 -6.46 15.52
N GLU A 149 5.04 -6.27 16.76
CA GLU A 149 4.20 -5.89 17.89
C GLU A 149 3.44 -4.58 17.64
N ASP A 150 4.13 -3.54 17.14
CA ASP A 150 3.51 -2.25 16.88
C ASP A 150 2.60 -2.30 15.63
N ALA A 151 2.95 -3.09 14.63
CA ALA A 151 2.07 -3.36 13.50
C ALA A 151 0.75 -4.02 13.94
N ILE A 152 0.79 -4.99 14.83
CA ILE A 152 -0.40 -5.62 15.44
C ILE A 152 -1.24 -4.58 16.20
N LYS A 153 -0.60 -3.71 17.01
CA LYS A 153 -1.30 -2.63 17.74
C LYS A 153 -2.03 -1.68 16.79
N ILE A 154 -1.41 -1.33 15.67
CA ILE A 154 -2.02 -0.47 14.63
C ILE A 154 -3.27 -1.15 14.06
N PHE A 155 -3.18 -2.42 13.61
CA PHE A 155 -4.32 -3.13 13.05
C PHE A 155 -5.43 -3.39 14.08
N LYS A 156 -5.09 -3.73 15.33
CA LYS A 156 -6.08 -3.86 16.42
C LYS A 156 -6.81 -2.54 16.69
N ALA A 157 -6.10 -1.42 16.68
CA ALA A 157 -6.73 -0.11 16.80
C ALA A 157 -7.64 0.19 15.61
N ALA A 158 -7.19 -0.09 14.38
CA ALA A 158 -7.98 0.08 13.18
C ALA A 158 -9.29 -0.71 13.21
N SER A 159 -9.23 -1.97 13.63
CA SER A 159 -10.41 -2.82 13.83
C SER A 159 -11.35 -2.23 14.90
N LYS A 160 -10.81 -1.88 16.08
CA LYS A 160 -11.59 -1.30 17.19
C LYS A 160 -12.36 -0.05 16.80
N TYR A 161 -11.78 0.82 15.98
CA TYR A 161 -12.39 2.08 15.56
C TYR A 161 -13.12 1.99 14.22
N ASN A 162 -13.19 0.81 13.58
CA ASN A 162 -13.73 0.62 12.22
C ASN A 162 -13.10 1.60 11.23
N CYS A 163 -11.80 1.76 11.27
CA CYS A 163 -11.04 2.62 10.40
C CYS A 163 -10.36 1.78 9.32
N PRO A 164 -10.69 1.93 8.03
CA PRO A 164 -9.99 1.19 6.99
C PRO A 164 -8.57 1.71 6.83
N ILE A 165 -7.59 0.80 6.88
CA ILE A 165 -6.18 1.10 6.71
C ILE A 165 -5.48 0.04 5.85
N PHE A 166 -4.40 0.41 5.16
CA PHE A 166 -3.43 -0.54 4.63
C PHE A 166 -2.03 0.09 4.54
N SER A 167 -1.05 -0.76 4.41
CA SER A 167 0.35 -0.41 4.17
C SER A 167 0.94 -1.37 3.15
N THR A 168 1.78 -0.86 2.26
CA THR A 168 2.51 -1.67 1.28
C THR A 168 3.66 -0.89 0.67
N SER A 169 4.58 -1.59 0.03
CA SER A 169 5.63 -1.00 -0.79
C SER A 169 5.20 -0.93 -2.27
N SER A 170 5.72 0.07 -2.98
CA SER A 170 5.59 0.15 -4.44
C SER A 170 6.17 -1.06 -5.18
N LEU A 171 7.08 -1.80 -4.56
CA LEU A 171 7.71 -2.99 -5.14
C LEU A 171 6.77 -4.21 -5.19
N ARG A 172 5.64 -4.20 -4.48
CA ARG A 172 4.53 -5.16 -4.68
C ARG A 172 4.02 -5.14 -6.12
N TYR A 173 4.12 -3.99 -6.77
CA TYR A 173 3.65 -3.74 -8.13
C TYR A 173 4.79 -3.74 -9.15
N LEU A 174 5.91 -4.42 -8.83
CA LEU A 174 6.99 -4.62 -9.79
C LEU A 174 6.45 -5.37 -11.02
N GLU A 175 6.94 -4.99 -12.20
CA GLU A 175 6.53 -5.63 -13.45
C GLU A 175 6.70 -7.16 -13.38
N GLY A 176 5.65 -7.87 -13.75
CA GLY A 176 5.56 -9.33 -13.66
C GLY A 176 4.85 -9.84 -12.42
N ILE A 177 4.86 -9.14 -11.26
CA ILE A 177 4.20 -9.66 -10.05
C ILE A 177 2.68 -9.65 -10.19
N SER A 178 2.10 -8.56 -10.71
CA SER A 178 0.65 -8.40 -10.82
C SER A 178 -0.03 -9.36 -11.81
N THR A 179 0.74 -9.99 -12.69
CA THR A 179 0.25 -10.92 -13.72
C THR A 179 0.47 -12.38 -13.37
N LEU A 180 1.10 -12.68 -12.21
CA LEU A 180 1.38 -14.04 -11.79
C LEU A 180 0.09 -14.79 -11.45
N ASP A 181 0.00 -16.03 -11.95
CA ASP A 181 -0.92 -17.02 -11.40
C ASP A 181 -0.29 -17.60 -10.10
N LEU A 182 -0.67 -17.02 -8.97
CA LEU A 182 -0.10 -17.38 -7.66
C LEU A 182 -0.34 -18.85 -7.29
N SER A 183 -1.34 -19.52 -7.88
CA SER A 183 -1.61 -20.94 -7.63
C SER A 183 -0.55 -21.85 -8.21
N LYS A 184 0.20 -21.40 -9.22
CA LYS A 184 1.27 -22.14 -9.89
C LYS A 184 2.66 -21.90 -9.30
N VAL A 185 2.81 -20.95 -8.38
CA VAL A 185 4.13 -20.59 -7.82
C VAL A 185 4.71 -21.76 -7.02
N LYS A 186 5.91 -22.19 -7.39
CA LYS A 186 6.69 -23.23 -6.70
C LYS A 186 7.80 -22.66 -5.82
N GLY A 187 8.27 -21.43 -6.12
CA GLY A 187 9.30 -20.73 -5.35
C GLY A 187 9.68 -19.41 -6.00
N SER A 188 10.48 -18.62 -5.31
CA SER A 188 11.02 -17.37 -5.88
C SER A 188 12.38 -17.00 -5.28
N GLU A 189 13.16 -16.27 -6.05
CA GLU A 189 14.40 -15.65 -5.64
C GLU A 189 14.32 -14.16 -5.97
N VAL A 190 14.34 -13.32 -4.95
CA VAL A 190 14.28 -11.86 -5.15
C VAL A 190 15.53 -11.17 -4.60
N TYR A 191 15.83 -10.00 -5.11
CA TYR A 191 16.91 -9.15 -4.59
C TYR A 191 16.45 -7.71 -4.44
N THR A 192 17.07 -7.01 -3.48
CA THR A 192 16.75 -5.63 -3.14
C THR A 192 17.99 -4.95 -2.55
N PRO A 193 18.14 -3.63 -2.70
CA PRO A 193 19.02 -2.87 -1.82
C PRO A 193 18.60 -3.08 -0.36
N ALA A 194 19.56 -3.25 0.53
CA ALA A 194 19.32 -3.45 1.96
C ALA A 194 20.22 -2.53 2.81
N HIS A 195 20.19 -1.24 2.47
CA HIS A 195 20.85 -0.21 3.27
C HIS A 195 20.28 -0.22 4.69
N THR A 196 21.12 0.02 5.66
CA THR A 196 20.76 0.02 7.09
C THR A 196 20.60 1.43 7.62
N GLU A 197 19.77 1.60 8.62
CA GLU A 197 19.61 2.80 9.44
C GLU A 197 19.72 2.39 10.91
N PRO A 198 20.62 2.98 11.73
CA PRO A 198 20.85 2.53 13.10
C PRO A 198 19.59 2.51 14.01
N SER A 199 18.60 3.35 13.72
CA SER A 199 17.34 3.41 14.48
C SER A 199 16.36 2.30 14.11
N HIS A 200 16.62 1.53 13.04
CA HIS A 200 15.74 0.48 12.54
C HIS A 200 16.44 -0.89 12.60
N LYS A 201 15.64 -1.92 12.90
CA LYS A 201 16.10 -3.29 12.70
C LYS A 201 16.37 -3.51 11.20
N ASP A 202 17.40 -4.29 10.90
CA ASP A 202 17.97 -4.54 9.59
C ASP A 202 17.08 -4.27 8.36
N LEU A 203 16.18 -5.19 8.02
CA LEU A 203 15.37 -5.10 6.81
C LEU A 203 14.26 -4.04 6.87
N TYR A 204 13.85 -3.54 8.04
CA TYR A 204 12.78 -2.55 8.15
C TYR A 204 13.08 -1.24 7.42
N TRP A 205 14.34 -0.85 7.30
CA TRP A 205 14.68 0.42 6.65
C TRP A 205 14.49 0.38 5.14
N TYR A 206 15.25 -0.48 4.45
CA TYR A 206 15.23 -0.54 2.98
C TYR A 206 14.95 -1.94 2.44
N GLY A 207 15.45 -2.98 3.09
CA GLY A 207 15.27 -4.37 2.68
C GLY A 207 13.82 -4.84 2.68
N ILE A 208 12.93 -4.13 3.38
CA ILE A 208 11.49 -4.39 3.40
C ILE A 208 10.87 -4.45 2.00
N HIS A 209 11.40 -3.70 1.03
CA HIS A 209 10.95 -3.76 -0.35
C HIS A 209 11.06 -5.17 -0.96
N GLY A 210 12.15 -5.87 -0.64
CA GLY A 210 12.33 -7.26 -1.08
C GLY A 210 11.42 -8.24 -0.33
N VAL A 211 11.21 -8.02 0.97
CA VAL A 211 10.27 -8.84 1.74
C VAL A 211 8.84 -8.65 1.23
N GLU A 212 8.48 -7.43 0.84
CA GLU A 212 7.19 -7.13 0.20
C GLU A 212 6.99 -7.92 -1.10
N MET A 213 8.01 -7.92 -1.99
CA MET A 213 7.96 -8.72 -3.22
C MET A 213 7.80 -10.21 -2.90
N LEU A 214 8.58 -10.71 -1.93
CA LEU A 214 8.57 -12.12 -1.55
C LEU A 214 7.19 -12.56 -1.04
N ILE A 215 6.59 -11.80 -0.12
CA ILE A 215 5.26 -12.10 0.42
C ILE A 215 4.16 -11.89 -0.63
N ALA A 216 4.29 -10.93 -1.54
CA ALA A 216 3.35 -10.75 -2.64
C ALA A 216 3.31 -11.96 -3.58
N ILE A 217 4.45 -12.61 -3.82
CA ILE A 217 4.60 -13.77 -4.70
C ILE A 217 4.22 -15.07 -3.98
N MET A 218 4.72 -15.26 -2.77
CA MET A 218 4.65 -16.54 -2.06
C MET A 218 3.46 -16.67 -1.11
N GLY A 219 2.80 -15.55 -0.76
CA GLY A 219 1.73 -15.50 0.23
C GLY A 219 2.23 -15.33 1.67
N ALA A 220 1.29 -15.21 2.61
CA ALA A 220 1.55 -14.87 4.01
C ALA A 220 1.90 -16.08 4.91
N ASP A 221 1.83 -17.29 4.41
CA ASP A 221 1.95 -18.53 5.22
C ASP A 221 3.41 -19.00 5.40
N CYS A 222 4.37 -18.06 5.45
CA CYS A 222 5.76 -18.34 5.83
C CYS A 222 5.82 -18.82 7.28
N ILE A 223 6.50 -19.94 7.54
CA ILE A 223 6.57 -20.58 8.86
C ILE A 223 7.95 -20.47 9.51
N SER A 224 9.01 -20.28 8.72
CA SER A 224 10.36 -20.10 9.27
C SER A 224 11.22 -19.21 8.40
N VAL A 225 12.22 -18.58 9.02
CA VAL A 225 13.23 -17.78 8.33
C VAL A 225 14.62 -18.13 8.84
N ARG A 226 15.57 -18.19 7.91
CA ARG A 226 17.00 -18.34 8.19
C ARG A 226 17.79 -17.25 7.47
N THR A 227 18.73 -16.60 8.18
CA THR A 227 19.62 -15.57 7.65
C THR A 227 21.02 -16.12 7.49
N ILE A 228 21.64 -15.90 6.32
CA ILE A 228 23.07 -16.16 6.06
C ILE A 228 23.72 -14.82 5.78
N GLU A 229 24.60 -14.39 6.66
CA GLU A 229 25.33 -13.14 6.49
C GLU A 229 26.53 -13.31 5.56
N GLY A 230 26.69 -12.37 4.65
CA GLY A 230 27.87 -12.19 3.84
C GLY A 230 28.44 -10.78 4.01
N ILE A 231 29.62 -10.53 3.45
CA ILE A 231 30.34 -9.24 3.61
C ILE A 231 29.55 -8.10 2.94
N ASP A 232 29.12 -8.29 1.71
CA ASP A 232 28.50 -7.24 0.88
C ASP A 232 26.98 -7.47 0.66
N SER A 233 26.47 -8.62 1.08
CA SER A 233 25.05 -8.95 1.00
C SER A 233 24.70 -10.04 2.01
N SER A 234 23.43 -10.10 2.42
CA SER A 234 22.89 -11.21 3.22
C SER A 234 21.85 -11.96 2.41
N LEU A 235 21.72 -13.26 2.67
CA LEU A 235 20.69 -14.11 2.10
C LEU A 235 19.68 -14.48 3.21
N TYR A 236 18.42 -14.27 2.92
CA TYR A 236 17.31 -14.63 3.80
C TYR A 236 16.52 -15.74 3.12
N ILE A 237 16.29 -16.85 3.81
CA ILE A 237 15.61 -18.03 3.30
C ILE A 237 14.33 -18.20 4.10
N GLY A 238 13.18 -18.14 3.42
CA GLY A 238 11.87 -18.40 4.00
C GLY A 238 11.36 -19.77 3.59
N THR A 239 10.71 -20.48 4.53
CA THR A 239 9.99 -21.74 4.27
C THR A 239 8.49 -21.51 4.52
N TRP A 240 7.65 -21.94 3.58
CA TRP A 240 6.19 -21.82 3.66
C TRP A 240 5.56 -23.10 4.19
N SER A 241 4.35 -22.99 4.72
CA SER A 241 3.61 -24.09 5.36
C SER A 241 3.34 -25.27 4.43
N ASP A 242 3.34 -25.05 3.12
CA ASP A 242 3.17 -26.07 2.07
C ASP A 242 4.49 -26.68 1.58
N GLY A 243 5.62 -26.33 2.22
CA GLY A 243 6.96 -26.82 1.91
C GLY A 243 7.69 -26.04 0.82
N ARG A 244 7.07 -25.01 0.22
CA ARG A 244 7.78 -24.14 -0.72
C ARG A 244 8.85 -23.32 0.00
N VAL A 245 9.92 -23.01 -0.74
CA VAL A 245 11.05 -22.22 -0.25
C VAL A 245 11.25 -21.02 -1.18
N ALA A 246 11.59 -19.89 -0.59
CA ALA A 246 11.99 -18.71 -1.37
C ALA A 246 13.14 -17.97 -0.69
N THR A 247 13.87 -17.18 -1.47
CA THR A 247 15.05 -16.45 -1.00
C THR A 247 14.96 -14.97 -1.32
N LEU A 248 15.52 -14.17 -0.40
CA LEU A 248 15.76 -12.75 -0.59
C LEU A 248 17.25 -12.46 -0.45
N ARG A 249 17.87 -11.84 -1.46
CA ARG A 249 19.19 -11.26 -1.36
C ARG A 249 19.10 -9.77 -1.02
N GLY A 250 19.54 -9.40 0.16
CA GLY A 250 19.70 -8.00 0.58
C GLY A 250 21.09 -7.50 0.20
N ILE A 251 21.20 -6.59 -0.75
CA ILE A 251 22.46 -6.03 -1.27
C ILE A 251 22.82 -4.82 -0.42
N ARG A 252 24.01 -4.85 0.21
CA ARG A 252 24.49 -3.77 1.09
C ARG A 252 25.57 -2.94 0.43
N LYS A 253 26.33 -3.55 -0.49
CA LYS A 253 27.45 -2.90 -1.18
C LYS A 253 27.53 -3.40 -2.63
N GLY A 254 28.05 -2.56 -3.52
CA GLY A 254 28.12 -2.80 -4.94
C GLY A 254 26.92 -2.16 -5.67
N LYS A 255 26.71 -2.55 -6.93
CA LYS A 255 25.53 -2.11 -7.66
C LYS A 255 24.32 -2.83 -7.11
N ASP A 256 23.30 -2.08 -6.76
CA ASP A 256 22.04 -2.56 -6.24
C ASP A 256 20.88 -2.20 -7.17
N ASP A 257 19.85 -3.02 -7.15
CA ASP A 257 18.61 -2.84 -7.88
C ASP A 257 17.53 -3.75 -7.26
N PHE A 258 16.32 -3.69 -7.82
CA PHE A 258 15.22 -4.58 -7.45
C PHE A 258 14.94 -5.57 -8.57
N GLY A 259 14.58 -6.79 -8.21
CA GLY A 259 14.21 -7.81 -9.20
C GLY A 259 14.17 -9.20 -8.62
N GLY A 260 14.10 -10.19 -9.50
CA GLY A 260 14.10 -11.58 -9.09
C GLY A 260 13.64 -12.54 -10.18
N THR A 261 13.48 -13.80 -9.77
CA THR A 261 12.97 -14.88 -10.60
C THR A 261 11.86 -15.59 -9.85
N VAL A 262 10.77 -15.89 -10.53
CA VAL A 262 9.64 -16.69 -10.01
C VAL A 262 9.59 -18.01 -10.76
N PHE A 263 9.57 -19.10 -10.02
CA PHE A 263 9.46 -20.46 -10.54
C PHE A 263 8.00 -20.89 -10.47
N LEU A 264 7.37 -21.03 -11.61
CA LEU A 264 6.01 -21.56 -11.74
C LEU A 264 6.05 -23.05 -12.10
N GLU A 265 4.90 -23.69 -12.14
CA GLU A 265 4.77 -25.10 -12.50
C GLU A 265 5.20 -25.37 -13.96
N ASP A 266 4.94 -24.41 -14.84
CA ASP A 266 5.07 -24.54 -16.30
C ASP A 266 6.05 -23.52 -16.92
N GLU A 267 6.52 -22.53 -16.17
CA GLU A 267 7.45 -21.53 -16.69
C GLU A 267 8.34 -20.91 -15.59
N ILE A 268 9.38 -20.19 -16.02
CA ILE A 268 10.24 -19.39 -15.15
C ILE A 268 10.16 -17.94 -15.62
N ILE A 269 9.74 -17.04 -14.72
CA ILE A 269 9.55 -15.62 -15.02
C ILE A 269 10.64 -14.79 -14.36
N THR A 270 11.32 -13.99 -15.15
CA THR A 270 12.19 -12.91 -14.62
C THR A 270 11.34 -11.68 -14.37
N LEU A 271 11.40 -11.15 -13.14
CA LEU A 271 10.70 -9.93 -12.79
C LEU A 271 11.31 -8.73 -13.52
N GLY A 272 10.44 -7.83 -13.96
CA GLY A 272 10.83 -6.62 -14.68
C GLY A 272 11.43 -5.54 -13.78
N LYS A 273 11.56 -4.33 -14.33
CA LYS A 273 12.14 -3.18 -13.63
C LYS A 273 11.10 -2.43 -12.81
N PHE A 274 11.57 -1.73 -11.77
CA PHE A 274 10.76 -0.78 -11.03
C PHE A 274 10.35 0.40 -11.93
N GLN A 275 9.06 0.64 -12.06
CA GLN A 275 8.47 1.65 -12.95
C GLN A 275 7.95 2.90 -12.21
N GLY A 276 8.39 3.12 -10.97
CA GLY A 276 7.97 4.26 -10.16
C GLY A 276 6.71 3.97 -9.33
N TYR A 277 6.05 5.03 -8.88
CA TYR A 277 5.05 4.96 -7.82
C TYR A 277 3.59 4.97 -8.31
N ASN A 278 3.35 5.11 -9.61
CA ASN A 278 1.99 5.35 -10.14
C ASN A 278 1.03 4.18 -9.85
N LEU A 279 1.51 2.93 -9.91
CA LEU A 279 0.68 1.77 -9.60
C LEU A 279 0.28 1.72 -8.12
N LEU A 280 1.22 2.02 -7.22
CA LEU A 280 0.90 2.15 -5.79
C LEU A 280 -0.09 3.30 -5.56
N LEU A 281 0.16 4.46 -6.15
CA LEU A 281 -0.74 5.61 -6.01
C LEU A 281 -2.14 5.30 -6.54
N HIS A 282 -2.25 4.60 -7.67
CA HIS A 282 -3.54 4.14 -8.19
C HIS A 282 -4.32 3.32 -7.14
N GLU A 283 -3.68 2.34 -6.51
CA GLU A 283 -4.32 1.51 -5.49
C GLU A 283 -4.69 2.30 -4.22
N ILE A 284 -3.86 3.28 -3.83
CA ILE A 284 -4.17 4.19 -2.72
C ILE A 284 -5.42 5.03 -3.04
N LEU A 285 -5.50 5.64 -4.22
CA LEU A 285 -6.64 6.45 -4.61
C LEU A 285 -7.93 5.62 -4.75
N LYS A 286 -7.82 4.42 -5.33
CA LYS A 286 -8.91 3.46 -5.40
C LYS A 286 -9.42 3.07 -4.00
N PHE A 287 -8.51 2.78 -3.07
CA PHE A 287 -8.85 2.52 -1.67
C PHE A 287 -9.54 3.73 -1.02
N PHE A 288 -9.04 4.94 -1.19
CA PHE A 288 -9.67 6.14 -0.63
C PHE A 288 -11.07 6.39 -1.20
N LYS A 289 -11.33 6.01 -2.45
CA LYS A 289 -12.64 6.12 -3.09
C LYS A 289 -13.61 5.03 -2.64
N THR A 290 -13.16 3.78 -2.62
CA THR A 290 -14.01 2.59 -2.43
C THR A 290 -14.06 2.07 -1.00
N LYS A 291 -13.04 2.38 -0.17
CA LYS A 291 -12.77 1.79 1.15
C LYS A 291 -12.43 0.29 1.11
N ILE A 292 -12.25 -0.29 -0.08
CA ILE A 292 -11.80 -1.68 -0.25
C ILE A 292 -10.30 -1.73 -0.02
N ILE A 293 -9.88 -2.53 0.95
CA ILE A 293 -8.47 -2.69 1.34
C ILE A 293 -7.77 -3.57 0.29
N PRO A 294 -6.72 -3.05 -0.42
CA PRO A 294 -6.09 -3.79 -1.51
C PRO A 294 -5.09 -4.86 -1.05
N VAL A 295 -4.57 -4.76 0.16
CA VAL A 295 -3.59 -5.69 0.75
C VAL A 295 -4.14 -6.19 2.07
N ASP A 296 -4.33 -7.50 2.18
CA ASP A 296 -4.81 -8.13 3.40
C ASP A 296 -3.83 -7.86 4.57
N PRO A 297 -4.32 -7.45 5.76
CA PRO A 297 -3.49 -7.20 6.93
C PRO A 297 -2.54 -8.35 7.30
N THR A 298 -2.94 -9.61 7.04
CA THR A 298 -2.09 -10.77 7.30
C THR A 298 -0.81 -10.75 6.47
N GLN A 299 -0.85 -10.23 5.25
CA GLN A 299 0.36 -10.08 4.42
C GLN A 299 1.31 -9.04 4.99
N THR A 300 0.79 -7.88 5.41
CA THR A 300 1.62 -6.83 6.04
C THR A 300 2.25 -7.33 7.36
N LEU A 301 1.49 -8.08 8.15
CA LEU A 301 2.03 -8.69 9.38
C LEU A 301 3.04 -9.81 9.08
N ALA A 302 2.84 -10.59 7.99
CA ALA A 302 3.81 -11.59 7.55
C ALA A 302 5.15 -10.95 7.16
N ILE A 303 5.12 -9.76 6.53
CA ILE A 303 6.33 -8.98 6.23
C ILE A 303 7.06 -8.62 7.53
N CYS A 304 6.36 -8.07 8.53
CA CYS A 304 6.96 -7.73 9.81
C CYS A 304 7.50 -8.97 10.54
N ALA A 305 6.73 -10.07 10.57
CA ALA A 305 7.16 -11.32 11.19
C ALA A 305 8.40 -11.93 10.52
N PHE A 306 8.45 -11.87 9.18
CA PHE A 306 9.63 -12.30 8.42
C PHE A 306 10.86 -11.49 8.81
N ILE A 307 10.74 -10.16 8.90
CA ILE A 307 11.84 -9.26 9.25
C ILE A 307 12.31 -9.48 10.69
N ASP A 308 11.37 -9.62 11.64
CA ASP A 308 11.72 -9.88 13.04
C ASP A 308 12.43 -11.24 13.19
N ALA A 309 11.93 -12.30 12.52
CA ALA A 309 12.57 -13.62 12.51
C ALA A 309 13.94 -13.60 11.80
N ALA A 310 14.07 -12.85 10.71
CA ALA A 310 15.36 -12.68 10.01
C ALA A 310 16.41 -11.99 10.90
N THR A 311 15.98 -10.98 11.67
CA THR A 311 16.84 -10.28 12.63
C THR A 311 17.29 -11.22 13.76
N GLU A 312 16.35 -11.96 14.35
CA GLU A 312 16.64 -12.94 15.39
C GLU A 312 17.57 -14.06 14.88
N SER A 313 17.32 -14.56 13.64
CA SER A 313 18.18 -15.55 13.01
C SER A 313 19.63 -15.06 12.88
N LYS A 314 19.79 -13.82 12.45
CA LYS A 314 21.12 -13.17 12.36
C LYS A 314 21.80 -13.11 13.72
N GLU A 315 21.12 -12.65 14.76
CA GLU A 315 21.63 -12.55 16.13
C GLU A 315 22.01 -13.93 16.73
N GLN A 316 21.34 -14.99 16.27
CA GLN A 316 21.62 -16.38 16.66
C GLN A 316 22.58 -17.09 15.67
N GLY A 317 23.38 -16.37 14.87
CA GLY A 317 24.41 -16.95 14.00
C GLY A 317 23.84 -17.74 12.82
N GLY A 318 22.66 -17.38 12.33
CA GLY A 318 22.03 -18.03 11.17
C GLY A 318 21.16 -19.24 11.52
N LYS A 319 20.72 -19.34 12.77
CA LYS A 319 19.77 -20.38 13.19
C LYS A 319 18.41 -20.13 12.55
N GLU A 320 17.71 -21.19 12.20
CA GLU A 320 16.33 -21.10 11.72
C GLU A 320 15.39 -20.65 12.84
N ILE A 321 14.56 -19.64 12.58
CA ILE A 321 13.59 -19.06 13.52
C ILE A 321 12.18 -19.32 12.99
N LEU A 322 11.30 -19.86 13.85
CA LEU A 322 9.91 -20.06 13.51
C LEU A 322 9.09 -18.76 13.66
N LEU A 323 8.24 -18.48 12.69
CA LEU A 323 7.33 -17.33 12.77
C LEU A 323 6.19 -17.62 13.76
N LYS A 324 5.74 -16.57 14.47
CA LYS A 324 4.56 -16.64 15.31
C LYS A 324 3.29 -16.76 14.45
N ASP A 325 2.26 -17.36 15.01
CA ASP A 325 0.93 -17.40 14.40
C ASP A 325 0.34 -15.99 14.31
N ILE A 326 0.39 -15.42 13.11
CA ILE A 326 -0.06 -14.05 12.85
C ILE A 326 -1.58 -13.94 12.96
N LYS A 327 -2.33 -14.97 12.52
CA LYS A 327 -3.79 -14.97 12.58
C LYS A 327 -4.26 -14.86 14.02
N LYS A 328 -3.64 -15.64 14.91
CA LYS A 328 -3.92 -15.58 16.36
C LYS A 328 -3.53 -14.23 16.99
N ALA A 329 -2.53 -13.56 16.44
CA ALA A 329 -2.11 -12.26 16.96
C ALA A 329 -3.09 -11.12 16.61
N LEU A 330 -3.95 -11.29 15.59
CA LEU A 330 -5.01 -10.32 15.23
C LEU A 330 -6.28 -10.47 16.05
N GLU A 331 -6.56 -11.64 16.63
CA GLU A 331 -7.66 -11.88 17.55
C GLU A 331 -7.38 -11.20 18.92
#